data_4bc382ff1b68cb0c325c4220b1a1dd8f
#
_entry.id   4bc382ff1b68cb0c325c4220b1a1dd8f
#
_cell.length_a   1.000
_cell.length_b   1.000
_cell.length_c   1.000
_cell.angle_alpha   90.00
_cell.angle_beta   90.00
_cell.angle_gamma   90.00
#
_symmetry.space_group_name_H-M   'P 1'
#
loop_
_entity.id
_entity.type
_entity.pdbx_description
1 polymer ?
#
loop_
_entity_poly.entity_id
_entity_poly.type
_entity_poly.pdbx_seq_one_letter_code
_entity_poly.pdbx_strand_id
1 'polypeptide(L)'
;VDPSIAVALMGTNPQGLLKDFPAFGFLFEDLCARDLRVYAQALDGEVYHYRDKNELECDLVVALRDGRWGAVEVKLGKNEEEDAAKHLIELSENIDNQRMKSPSFLMILTAGQYAYRRADGVYVVPIGCLKD
;
A
#
# COMPACT_ATOMS: atom_id res chain seq x y z
N VAL A 1 7.14 3.78 -19.67
CA VAL A 1 8.31 3.46 -18.83
C VAL A 1 8.19 2.03 -18.33
N ASP A 2 9.26 1.30 -18.45
CA ASP A 2 9.30 -0.08 -17.95
C ASP A 2 9.35 -0.06 -16.41
N PRO A 3 8.37 -0.66 -15.72
CA PRO A 3 8.36 -0.71 -14.27
C PRO A 3 9.61 -1.38 -13.66
N SER A 4 10.21 -2.34 -14.38
CA SER A 4 11.43 -3.01 -13.90
C SER A 4 12.59 -2.05 -13.78
N ILE A 5 12.70 -1.10 -14.69
CA ILE A 5 13.74 -0.07 -14.64
C ILE A 5 13.51 0.85 -13.45
N ALA A 6 12.27 1.23 -13.20
CA ALA A 6 11.94 2.08 -12.07
C ALA A 6 12.30 1.42 -10.73
N VAL A 7 12.01 0.13 -10.58
CA VAL A 7 12.36 -0.62 -9.37
C VAL A 7 13.87 -0.70 -9.19
N ALA A 8 14.61 -0.94 -10.28
CA ALA A 8 16.07 -1.00 -10.22
C ALA A 8 16.68 0.32 -9.79
N LEU A 9 16.16 1.44 -10.30
CA LEU A 9 16.63 2.77 -9.93
C LEU A 9 16.32 3.07 -8.46
N MET A 10 15.13 2.72 -7.99
CA MET A 10 14.75 2.90 -6.59
C MET A 10 15.66 2.11 -5.65
N GLY A 11 16.06 0.92 -6.05
CA GLY A 11 16.96 0.10 -5.27
C GLY A 11 18.33 0.73 -5.04
N THR A 12 18.75 1.66 -5.92
CA THR A 12 20.02 2.37 -5.80
C THR A 12 19.93 3.58 -4.86
N ASN A 13 18.89 4.40 -5.02
CA ASN A 13 18.72 5.63 -4.21
C ASN A 13 17.27 6.11 -4.24
N PRO A 14 16.36 5.42 -3.57
CA PRO A 14 14.94 5.74 -3.67
C PRO A 14 14.60 7.14 -3.16
N GLN A 15 15.23 7.59 -2.08
CA GLN A 15 14.91 8.90 -1.51
C GLN A 15 15.44 10.04 -2.38
N GLY A 16 16.62 9.88 -2.96
CA GLY A 16 17.18 10.86 -3.88
C GLY A 16 16.34 10.99 -5.14
N LEU A 17 15.89 9.86 -5.68
CA LEU A 17 15.05 9.85 -6.87
C LEU A 17 13.70 10.53 -6.61
N LEU A 18 13.10 10.27 -5.45
CA LEU A 18 11.83 10.88 -5.09
C LEU A 18 11.96 12.40 -4.95
N LYS A 19 13.08 12.88 -4.42
CA LYS A 19 13.34 14.32 -4.25
C LYS A 19 13.57 15.02 -5.57
N ASP A 20 14.35 14.40 -6.46
CA ASP A 20 14.76 15.01 -7.74
C ASP A 20 13.71 14.81 -8.83
N PHE A 21 12.88 13.77 -8.72
CA PHE A 21 11.90 13.41 -9.73
C PHE A 21 10.53 13.14 -9.06
N PRO A 22 9.75 14.20 -8.77
CA PRO A 22 8.45 14.02 -8.10
C PRO A 22 7.52 13.03 -8.82
N ALA A 23 7.58 12.95 -10.14
CA ALA A 23 6.79 12.01 -10.92
C ALA A 23 7.12 10.55 -10.61
N PHE A 24 8.28 10.29 -10.01
CA PHE A 24 8.70 8.95 -9.65
C PHE A 24 7.80 8.33 -8.59
N GLY A 25 7.28 9.15 -7.68
CA GLY A 25 6.32 8.70 -6.68
C GLY A 25 5.06 8.12 -7.31
N PHE A 26 4.53 8.80 -8.32
CA PHE A 26 3.35 8.31 -9.05
C PHE A 26 3.66 7.02 -9.79
N LEU A 27 4.83 6.92 -10.38
CA LEU A 27 5.25 5.71 -11.07
C LEU A 27 5.35 4.52 -10.10
N PHE A 28 5.86 4.77 -8.91
CA PHE A 28 5.95 3.75 -7.87
C PHE A 28 4.55 3.32 -7.41
N GLU A 29 3.63 4.26 -7.22
CA GLU A 29 2.24 3.94 -6.86
C GLU A 29 1.59 3.07 -7.93
N ASP A 30 1.78 3.40 -9.21
CA ASP A 30 1.24 2.61 -10.32
C ASP A 30 1.81 1.20 -10.32
N LEU A 31 3.10 1.07 -10.06
CA LEU A 31 3.76 -0.23 -9.98
C LEU A 31 3.20 -1.06 -8.82
N CYS A 32 3.02 -0.45 -7.66
CA CYS A 32 2.44 -1.11 -6.49
C CYS A 32 1.01 -1.56 -6.78
N ALA A 33 0.20 -0.71 -7.40
CA ALA A 33 -1.18 -1.05 -7.74
C ALA A 33 -1.22 -2.22 -8.70
N ARG A 34 -0.36 -2.22 -9.71
CA ARG A 34 -0.28 -3.31 -10.69
C ARG A 34 0.11 -4.63 -10.04
N ASP A 35 1.17 -4.63 -9.25
CA ASP A 35 1.65 -5.85 -8.60
C ASP A 35 0.65 -6.36 -7.57
N LEU A 36 0.02 -5.46 -6.84
CA LEU A 36 -1.00 -5.83 -5.86
C LEU A 36 -2.22 -6.46 -6.54
N ARG A 37 -2.62 -5.94 -7.72
CA ARG A 37 -3.72 -6.54 -8.51
C ARG A 37 -3.40 -7.97 -8.92
N VAL A 38 -2.18 -8.21 -9.39
CA VAL A 38 -1.75 -9.56 -9.77
C VAL A 38 -1.79 -10.49 -8.55
N TYR A 39 -1.28 -10.02 -7.43
CA TYR A 39 -1.30 -10.78 -6.18
C TYR A 39 -2.73 -11.08 -5.73
N ALA A 40 -3.61 -10.07 -5.77
CA ALA A 40 -5.01 -10.22 -5.36
C ALA A 40 -5.75 -11.20 -6.27
N GLN A 41 -5.49 -11.16 -7.57
CA GLN A 41 -6.12 -12.09 -8.52
C GLN A 41 -5.76 -13.54 -8.22
N ALA A 42 -4.53 -13.79 -7.76
CA ALA A 42 -4.12 -15.13 -7.35
C ALA A 42 -4.93 -15.65 -6.16
N LEU A 43 -5.52 -14.72 -5.37
CA LEU A 43 -6.35 -15.03 -4.21
C LEU A 43 -7.83 -14.86 -4.48
N ASP A 44 -8.24 -14.74 -5.74
CA ASP A 44 -9.62 -14.44 -6.15
C ASP A 44 -10.13 -13.11 -5.56
N GLY A 45 -9.24 -12.15 -5.43
CA GLY A 45 -9.56 -10.84 -4.88
C GLY A 45 -9.50 -9.74 -5.92
N GLU A 46 -9.87 -8.54 -5.50
CA GLU A 46 -9.84 -7.34 -6.33
C GLU A 46 -9.17 -6.20 -5.57
N VAL A 47 -8.68 -5.21 -6.31
CA VAL A 47 -8.04 -4.03 -5.74
C VAL A 47 -8.86 -2.81 -6.11
N TYR A 48 -9.16 -1.98 -5.12
CA TYR A 48 -9.93 -0.75 -5.28
C TYR A 48 -9.19 0.43 -4.70
N HIS A 49 -9.66 1.60 -5.09
CA HIS A 49 -9.34 2.85 -4.45
C HIS A 49 -10.50 3.21 -3.52
N TYR A 50 -10.24 3.59 -2.27
CA TYR A 50 -11.30 3.88 -1.31
C TYR A 50 -11.36 5.37 -0.98
N ARG A 51 -12.59 5.90 -0.97
CA ARG A 51 -12.86 7.27 -0.57
C ARG A 51 -14.31 7.35 -0.10
N ASP A 52 -14.54 7.95 1.07
CA ASP A 52 -15.90 8.09 1.60
C ASP A 52 -16.30 9.56 1.78
N LYS A 53 -17.51 9.76 2.31
CA LYS A 53 -18.09 11.09 2.50
C LYS A 53 -17.33 11.95 3.50
N ASN A 54 -16.62 11.34 4.41
CA ASN A 54 -15.86 12.02 5.45
C ASN A 54 -14.43 12.29 5.04
N GLU A 55 -14.14 12.20 3.76
CA GLU A 55 -12.82 12.38 3.17
C GLU A 55 -11.78 11.36 3.66
N LEU A 56 -12.24 10.27 4.26
CA LEU A 56 -11.36 9.14 4.51
C LEU A 56 -11.04 8.47 3.18
N GLU A 57 -9.76 8.33 2.89
CA GLU A 57 -9.34 7.66 1.66
C GLU A 57 -8.17 6.74 1.93
N CYS A 58 -8.03 5.74 1.08
CA CYS A 58 -6.94 4.78 1.14
C CYS A 58 -6.41 4.59 -0.27
N ASP A 59 -5.09 4.54 -0.42
CA ASP A 59 -4.47 4.39 -1.72
C ASP A 59 -4.98 3.15 -2.43
N LEU A 60 -5.00 2.01 -1.73
CA LEU A 60 -5.45 0.75 -2.30
C LEU A 60 -6.18 -0.07 -1.24
N VAL A 61 -7.24 -0.74 -1.66
CA VAL A 61 -7.98 -1.70 -0.82
C VAL A 61 -7.99 -3.04 -1.54
N VAL A 62 -7.56 -4.07 -0.85
CA VAL A 62 -7.62 -5.46 -1.35
C VAL A 62 -8.85 -6.11 -0.75
N ALA A 63 -9.80 -6.51 -1.58
CA ALA A 63 -11.00 -7.19 -1.13
C ALA A 63 -10.99 -8.63 -1.64
N LEU A 64 -11.15 -9.58 -0.74
CA LEU A 64 -11.19 -10.99 -1.06
C LEU A 64 -12.64 -11.44 -1.26
N ARG A 65 -12.80 -12.54 -1.96
CA ARG A 65 -14.11 -13.07 -2.33
C ARG A 65 -14.97 -13.44 -1.12
N ASP A 66 -14.35 -13.84 -0.02
CA ASP A 66 -15.05 -14.23 1.21
C ASP A 66 -15.48 -13.04 2.09
N GLY A 67 -15.23 -11.82 1.63
CA GLY A 67 -15.58 -10.61 2.37
C GLY A 67 -14.46 -10.03 3.21
N ARG A 68 -13.34 -10.72 3.36
CA ARG A 68 -12.16 -10.15 4.04
C ARG A 68 -11.54 -9.08 3.16
N TRP A 69 -10.98 -8.06 3.79
CA TRP A 69 -10.33 -6.99 3.05
C TRP A 69 -9.20 -6.37 3.88
N GLY A 70 -8.30 -5.72 3.20
CA GLY A 70 -7.21 -5.00 3.84
C GLY A 70 -6.97 -3.66 3.20
N ALA A 71 -6.49 -2.70 3.98
CA ALA A 71 -6.17 -1.36 3.51
C ALA A 71 -4.67 -1.23 3.32
N VAL A 72 -4.26 -0.61 2.21
CA VAL A 72 -2.86 -0.50 1.81
C VAL A 72 -2.52 0.94 1.47
N GLU A 73 -1.47 1.47 2.08
CA GLU A 73 -0.88 2.75 1.72
C GLU A 73 0.45 2.50 1.01
N VAL A 74 0.79 3.37 0.07
CA VAL A 74 2.03 3.27 -0.69
C VAL A 74 2.94 4.43 -0.31
N LYS A 75 4.12 4.14 0.22
CA LYS A 75 5.09 5.15 0.63
C LYS A 75 6.49 4.73 0.22
N LEU A 76 7.21 5.66 -0.41
CA LEU A 76 8.59 5.41 -0.81
C LEU A 76 9.56 5.55 0.36
N GLY A 77 9.41 6.60 1.13
CA GLY A 77 10.35 6.97 2.16
C GLY A 77 9.99 6.46 3.54
N LYS A 78 11.02 6.18 4.34
CA LYS A 78 10.85 5.73 5.71
C LYS A 78 10.22 6.80 6.61
N ASN A 79 10.45 8.08 6.28
CA ASN A 79 9.94 9.20 7.06
C ASN A 79 8.42 9.33 7.04
N GLU A 80 7.77 8.73 6.05
CA GLU A 80 6.31 8.78 5.90
C GLU A 80 5.60 7.59 6.55
N GLU A 81 6.35 6.62 7.05
CA GLU A 81 5.80 5.38 7.59
C GLU A 81 4.89 5.64 8.78
N GLU A 82 5.31 6.50 9.71
CA GLU A 82 4.55 6.81 10.92
C GLU A 82 3.19 7.44 10.59
N ASP A 83 3.19 8.40 9.69
CA ASP A 83 1.95 9.08 9.27
C ASP A 83 1.04 8.12 8.52
N ALA A 84 1.60 7.27 7.68
CA ALA A 84 0.83 6.28 6.94
C ALA A 84 0.19 5.26 7.88
N ALA A 85 0.93 4.80 8.88
CA ALA A 85 0.41 3.87 9.88
C ALA A 85 -0.75 4.50 10.67
N LYS A 86 -0.59 5.74 11.10
CA LYS A 86 -1.66 6.47 11.80
C LYS A 86 -2.90 6.61 10.93
N HIS A 87 -2.71 6.93 9.67
CA HIS A 87 -3.81 7.08 8.73
C HIS A 87 -4.59 5.77 8.55
N LEU A 88 -3.88 4.67 8.41
CA LEU A 88 -4.51 3.34 8.27
C LEU A 88 -5.29 2.95 9.52
N ILE A 89 -4.73 3.21 10.70
CA ILE A 89 -5.40 2.91 11.96
C ILE A 89 -6.65 3.77 12.11
N GLU A 90 -6.55 5.06 11.82
CA GLU A 90 -7.69 5.97 11.86
C GLU A 90 -8.78 5.53 10.88
N LEU A 91 -8.40 5.13 9.68
CA LEU A 91 -9.34 4.60 8.70
C LEU A 91 -10.08 3.38 9.26
N SER A 92 -9.37 2.44 9.87
CA SER A 92 -9.96 1.22 10.41
C SER A 92 -10.93 1.51 11.56
N GLU A 93 -10.66 2.55 12.35
CA GLU A 93 -11.52 2.93 13.47
C GLU A 93 -12.78 3.68 13.04
N ASN A 94 -12.70 4.42 11.94
CA ASN A 94 -13.78 5.31 11.52
C ASN A 94 -14.60 4.77 10.35
N ILE A 95 -14.26 3.60 9.85
CA ILE A 95 -15.03 3.00 8.76
C ILE A 95 -16.40 2.54 9.27
N ASP A 96 -17.40 2.61 8.40
CA ASP A 96 -18.76 2.22 8.76
C ASP A 96 -18.87 0.70 8.86
N ASN A 97 -18.84 0.21 10.09
CA ASN A 97 -18.90 -1.22 10.38
C ASN A 97 -20.24 -1.87 10.01
N GLN A 98 -21.26 -1.08 9.74
CA GLN A 98 -22.55 -1.61 9.25
C GLN A 98 -22.45 -2.01 7.79
N ARG A 99 -21.58 -1.34 7.03
CA ARG A 99 -21.40 -1.61 5.60
C ARG A 99 -20.19 -2.49 5.31
N MET A 100 -19.15 -2.35 6.12
CA MET A 100 -17.91 -3.09 5.93
C MET A 100 -17.45 -3.65 7.25
N LYS A 101 -16.93 -4.87 7.23
CA LYS A 101 -16.26 -5.44 8.40
C LYS A 101 -14.97 -4.68 8.67
N SER A 102 -14.41 -4.82 9.87
CA SER A 102 -13.08 -4.29 10.15
C SER A 102 -12.06 -4.93 9.21
N PRO A 103 -11.05 -4.18 8.77
CA PRO A 103 -10.04 -4.75 7.88
C PRO A 103 -9.28 -5.89 8.54
N SER A 104 -8.96 -6.91 7.75
CA SER A 104 -8.19 -8.06 8.21
C SER A 104 -6.73 -7.72 8.39
N PHE A 105 -6.23 -6.73 7.67
CA PHE A 105 -4.84 -6.26 7.77
C PHE A 105 -4.74 -4.82 7.34
N LEU A 106 -3.71 -4.14 7.85
CA LEU A 106 -3.30 -2.81 7.43
C LEU A 106 -1.85 -2.93 6.98
N MET A 107 -1.53 -2.40 5.80
CA MET A 107 -0.22 -2.59 5.20
C MET A 107 0.30 -1.31 4.56
N ILE A 108 1.60 -1.11 4.68
CA ILE A 108 2.33 -0.06 3.96
C ILE A 108 3.27 -0.74 2.96
N LEU A 109 3.07 -0.46 1.67
CA LEU A 109 3.99 -0.93 0.63
C LEU A 109 5.10 0.08 0.44
N THR A 110 6.33 -0.39 0.45
CA THR A 110 7.51 0.47 0.39
C THR A 110 8.50 -0.01 -0.66
N ALA A 111 9.49 0.83 -0.94
CA ALA A 111 10.65 0.46 -1.74
C ALA A 111 11.81 -0.05 -0.86
N GLY A 112 11.57 -0.30 0.43
CA GLY A 112 12.58 -0.79 1.35
C GLY A 112 13.03 -2.21 1.09
N GLN A 113 13.84 -2.74 2.01
CA GLN A 113 14.44 -4.06 1.86
C GLN A 113 13.85 -5.11 2.79
N TYR A 114 13.20 -4.70 3.88
CA TYR A 114 12.76 -5.61 4.92
C TYR A 114 11.27 -5.51 5.17
N ALA A 115 10.63 -6.68 5.29
CA ALA A 115 9.25 -6.78 5.72
C ALA A 115 9.22 -6.93 7.25
N TYR A 116 8.31 -6.22 7.90
CA TYR A 116 8.13 -6.34 9.34
C TYR A 116 6.75 -5.90 9.75
N ARG A 117 6.38 -6.27 10.97
CA ARG A 117 5.12 -5.84 11.59
C ARG A 117 5.45 -4.81 12.67
N ARG A 118 4.81 -3.66 12.58
CA ARG A 118 4.97 -2.60 13.58
C ARG A 118 4.29 -2.98 14.90
N ALA A 119 4.68 -2.31 15.98
CA ALA A 119 4.07 -2.51 17.29
C ALA A 119 2.56 -2.21 17.28
N ASP A 120 2.11 -1.30 16.41
CA ASP A 120 0.70 -0.96 16.27
C ASP A 120 -0.09 -1.96 15.41
N GLY A 121 0.56 -2.99 14.90
CA GLY A 121 -0.07 -4.03 14.11
C GLY A 121 -0.05 -3.81 12.60
N VAL A 122 0.40 -2.65 12.14
CA VAL A 122 0.50 -2.37 10.71
C VAL A 122 1.71 -3.10 10.13
N TYR A 123 1.50 -3.76 8.99
CA TYR A 123 2.57 -4.44 8.27
C TYR A 123 3.29 -3.48 7.34
N VAL A 124 4.61 -3.57 7.28
CA VAL A 124 5.43 -2.84 6.34
C VAL A 124 6.06 -3.87 5.40
N VAL A 125 5.77 -3.76 4.10
CA VAL A 125 6.14 -4.79 3.12
C VAL A 125 6.80 -4.14 1.92
N PRO A 126 8.04 -4.54 1.58
CA PRO A 126 8.64 -4.11 0.33
C PRO A 126 7.86 -4.66 -0.85
N ILE A 127 7.75 -3.87 -1.91
CA ILE A 127 7.03 -4.29 -3.11
C ILE A 127 7.61 -5.58 -3.69
N GLY A 128 8.92 -5.79 -3.56
CA GLY A 128 9.56 -7.01 -4.04
C GLY A 128 9.12 -8.28 -3.33
N CYS A 129 8.41 -8.17 -2.20
CA CYS A 129 7.85 -9.31 -1.48
C CYS A 129 6.47 -9.71 -1.97
N LEU A 130 5.85 -8.93 -2.87
CA LEU A 130 4.56 -9.26 -3.46
C LEU A 130 4.78 -10.21 -4.65
N LYS A 131 4.95 -11.47 -4.33
CA LYS A 131 5.12 -12.52 -5.33
C LYS A 131 4.08 -13.60 -5.11
N ASP A 132 3.55 -14.07 -6.22
CA ASP A 132 2.64 -15.20 -6.24
C ASP A 132 3.37 -16.54 -6.10
#